data_9a4d806d483983bdcce9ec4b0a71bfe1
#
_entry.id   9a4d806d483983bdcce9ec4b0a71bfe1
#
_cell.length_a   1.000
_cell.length_b   1.000
_cell.length_c   1.000
_cell.angle_alpha   90.00
_cell.angle_beta   90.00
_cell.angle_gamma   90.00
#
_symmetry.space_group_name_H-M   'P 1'
#
loop_
_entity.id
_entity.type
_entity.pdbx_description
1 polymer ?
#
loop_
_entity_poly.entity_id
_entity_poly.type
_entity_poly.pdbx_seq_one_letter_code
_entity_poly.pdbx_strand_id
1 'polypeptide(L)'
;MYHYQIGISPEIHDEFVKKSDLANLLQSSAWANVKNQWDNEIVGFFKDEQLVASASLLYRSLPFGFTMCYVARGPILDYKDKELLQFVFTSLKTIAKRRKSLFVKCDPSLVLSKTVIRKDCTTCSYPETKEIIRSLQAIGVIWSGLATDMSQTIQPRIQAKIYKEGFEENLPKSTKQAIRTALNKGIEIKYGREELLDDFTTLMRKTEVRKDIHLRNEQYYHQLLAAYDNSSFITMAYLDLEKRLEELESKLAKNELAAEAFSQETKPDKIKNNEEERERLVQEIAFLNTHIESGVKVAPLSGTLTIEFGTTSANLYAGMDDTFKQYNAPILTWYSTAKQSFDRGTLWQNLGGVEGDFKGGLYLFKSKYSPTIEEYIGELTIPIHPLYPLGGQIYKLRKKLRNKH
;
A
#
# COMPACT_ATOMS: atom_id res chain seq x y z
N MET A 1 -19.91 -27.95 19.23
CA MET A 1 -20.61 -27.98 17.91
C MET A 1 -20.31 -26.67 17.18
N TYR A 2 -20.10 -26.69 15.85
CA TYR A 2 -19.88 -25.46 15.08
C TYR A 2 -21.21 -24.75 14.81
N HIS A 3 -21.24 -23.41 14.95
CA HIS A 3 -22.33 -22.54 14.52
C HIS A 3 -21.79 -21.19 14.07
N TYR A 4 -22.60 -20.38 13.39
CA TYR A 4 -22.24 -19.02 13.02
C TYR A 4 -23.28 -18.03 13.51
N GLN A 5 -22.82 -16.80 13.76
CA GLN A 5 -23.64 -15.66 14.11
C GLN A 5 -23.35 -14.50 13.17
N ILE A 6 -24.38 -13.94 12.56
CA ILE A 6 -24.31 -12.72 11.76
C ILE A 6 -24.55 -11.53 12.67
N GLY A 7 -23.77 -10.45 12.47
CA GLY A 7 -23.89 -9.24 13.27
C GLY A 7 -23.22 -9.36 14.65
N ILE A 8 -22.10 -10.07 14.75
CA ILE A 8 -21.27 -9.94 15.97
C ILE A 8 -20.76 -8.50 16.06
N SER A 9 -20.41 -8.06 17.28
CA SER A 9 -19.96 -6.68 17.44
C SER A 9 -18.67 -6.41 16.69
N PRO A 10 -18.48 -5.18 16.16
CA PRO A 10 -17.24 -4.75 15.50
C PRO A 10 -16.01 -4.96 16.36
N GLU A 11 -16.12 -4.74 17.67
CA GLU A 11 -15.03 -4.85 18.63
C GLU A 11 -14.56 -6.30 18.76
N ILE A 12 -15.50 -7.25 18.90
CA ILE A 12 -15.20 -8.70 18.99
C ILE A 12 -14.51 -9.17 17.70
N HIS A 13 -15.05 -8.75 16.56
CA HIS A 13 -14.47 -9.05 15.25
C HIS A 13 -13.05 -8.50 15.12
N ASP A 14 -12.87 -7.19 15.33
CA ASP A 14 -11.60 -6.52 15.14
C ASP A 14 -10.52 -7.06 16.11
N GLU A 15 -10.89 -7.40 17.35
CA GLU A 15 -9.99 -8.03 18.29
C GLU A 15 -9.52 -9.41 17.83
N PHE A 16 -10.44 -10.22 17.32
CA PHE A 16 -10.11 -11.53 16.76
C PHE A 16 -9.16 -11.39 15.56
N VAL A 17 -9.48 -10.49 14.62
CA VAL A 17 -8.67 -10.27 13.43
C VAL A 17 -7.28 -9.76 13.78
N LYS A 18 -7.16 -8.78 14.70
CA LYS A 18 -5.87 -8.21 15.13
C LYS A 18 -4.92 -9.22 15.77
N LYS A 19 -5.46 -10.26 16.43
CA LYS A 19 -4.67 -11.33 17.06
C LYS A 19 -4.20 -12.41 16.09
N SER A 20 -4.73 -12.43 14.86
CA SER A 20 -4.41 -13.43 13.86
C SER A 20 -3.13 -13.10 13.08
N ASP A 21 -2.36 -14.12 12.71
CA ASP A 21 -1.24 -13.99 11.76
C ASP A 21 -1.70 -13.54 10.36
N LEU A 22 -2.99 -13.68 10.07
CA LEU A 22 -3.64 -13.21 8.85
C LEU A 22 -4.24 -11.81 8.98
N ALA A 23 -3.91 -11.08 10.06
CA ALA A 23 -4.42 -9.74 10.29
C ALA A 23 -4.27 -8.85 9.06
N ASN A 24 -5.38 -8.24 8.65
CA ASN A 24 -5.40 -7.34 7.50
C ASN A 24 -6.47 -6.28 7.68
N LEU A 25 -6.11 -5.02 7.43
CA LEU A 25 -7.03 -3.90 7.57
C LEU A 25 -8.30 -4.03 6.70
N LEU A 26 -8.25 -4.76 5.58
CA LEU A 26 -9.40 -4.98 4.70
C LEU A 26 -10.46 -5.91 5.32
N GLN A 27 -10.12 -6.58 6.43
CA GLN A 27 -11.07 -7.31 7.26
C GLN A 27 -11.57 -6.49 8.45
N SER A 28 -11.04 -5.29 8.71
CA SER A 28 -11.53 -4.47 9.82
C SER A 28 -12.96 -3.99 9.61
N SER A 29 -13.69 -3.80 10.69
CA SER A 29 -15.03 -3.20 10.69
C SER A 29 -15.03 -1.78 10.11
N ALA A 30 -13.99 -1.00 10.39
CA ALA A 30 -13.80 0.34 9.83
C ALA A 30 -13.70 0.33 8.30
N TRP A 31 -13.03 -0.68 7.70
CA TRP A 31 -12.96 -0.80 6.25
C TRP A 31 -14.33 -1.02 5.59
N ALA A 32 -15.19 -1.80 6.22
CA ALA A 32 -16.56 -2.01 5.75
C ALA A 32 -17.34 -0.68 5.69
N ASN A 33 -17.15 0.19 6.69
CA ASN A 33 -17.77 1.51 6.75
C ASN A 33 -17.23 2.47 5.67
N VAL A 34 -15.94 2.43 5.37
CA VAL A 34 -15.34 3.19 4.25
C VAL A 34 -15.93 2.77 2.91
N LYS A 35 -16.35 1.50 2.78
CA LYS A 35 -17.02 0.98 1.57
C LYS A 35 -18.54 1.20 1.59
N ASN A 36 -18.99 2.35 2.04
CA ASN A 36 -20.39 2.73 2.26
C ASN A 36 -21.34 2.56 1.05
N GLN A 37 -20.80 2.37 -0.17
CA GLN A 37 -21.57 2.03 -1.37
C GLN A 37 -21.89 0.54 -1.48
N TRP A 38 -21.41 -0.28 -0.55
CA TRP A 38 -21.63 -1.72 -0.49
C TRP A 38 -22.30 -2.04 0.84
N ASP A 39 -23.35 -2.84 0.80
CA ASP A 39 -23.87 -3.43 2.05
C ASP A 39 -22.80 -4.30 2.68
N ASN A 40 -22.80 -4.41 4.00
CA ASN A 40 -21.85 -5.24 4.70
C ASN A 40 -22.50 -6.01 5.86
N GLU A 41 -21.86 -7.11 6.25
CA GLU A 41 -22.19 -7.92 7.41
C GLU A 41 -20.89 -8.44 8.03
N ILE A 42 -20.82 -8.46 9.36
CA ILE A 42 -19.75 -9.13 10.10
C ILE A 42 -20.28 -10.46 10.61
N VAL A 43 -19.52 -11.53 10.39
CA VAL A 43 -19.90 -12.90 10.78
C VAL A 43 -18.84 -13.50 11.68
N GLY A 44 -19.25 -13.99 12.84
CA GLY A 44 -18.44 -14.84 13.72
C GLY A 44 -18.79 -16.31 13.51
N PHE A 45 -17.80 -17.18 13.56
CA PHE A 45 -17.94 -18.63 13.53
C PHE A 45 -17.42 -19.19 14.85
N PHE A 46 -18.22 -20.01 15.49
CA PHE A 46 -17.97 -20.47 16.85
C PHE A 46 -17.86 -22.00 16.88
N LYS A 47 -16.99 -22.48 17.75
CA LYS A 47 -16.98 -23.87 18.22
C LYS A 47 -17.44 -23.82 19.68
N ASP A 48 -18.63 -24.35 19.93
CA ASP A 48 -19.34 -24.13 21.19
C ASP A 48 -19.46 -22.59 21.43
N GLU A 49 -18.95 -22.05 22.50
CA GLU A 49 -18.99 -20.59 22.76
C GLU A 49 -17.73 -19.83 22.33
N GLN A 50 -16.73 -20.54 21.83
CA GLN A 50 -15.46 -19.91 21.42
C GLN A 50 -15.51 -19.42 19.97
N LEU A 51 -15.20 -18.14 19.74
CA LEU A 51 -14.97 -17.60 18.41
C LEU A 51 -13.69 -18.19 17.80
N VAL A 52 -13.83 -18.94 16.70
CA VAL A 52 -12.74 -19.65 16.03
C VAL A 52 -12.46 -19.16 14.61
N ALA A 53 -13.39 -18.40 14.03
CA ALA A 53 -13.18 -17.69 12.77
C ALA A 53 -14.07 -16.45 12.69
N SER A 54 -13.68 -15.48 11.85
CA SER A 54 -14.49 -14.31 11.60
C SER A 54 -14.29 -13.78 10.17
N ALA A 55 -15.31 -13.09 9.65
CA ALA A 55 -15.28 -12.51 8.32
C ALA A 55 -16.10 -11.22 8.23
N SER A 56 -15.52 -10.21 7.58
CA SER A 56 -16.23 -9.03 7.09
C SER A 56 -16.65 -9.27 5.64
N LEU A 57 -17.96 -9.29 5.38
CA LEU A 57 -18.56 -9.56 4.09
C LEU A 57 -19.08 -8.27 3.47
N LEU A 58 -18.67 -8.00 2.23
CA LEU A 58 -19.10 -6.84 1.46
C LEU A 58 -19.99 -7.31 0.31
N TYR A 59 -21.18 -6.72 0.15
CA TYR A 59 -22.12 -7.08 -0.90
C TYR A 59 -22.21 -5.99 -1.96
N ARG A 60 -21.77 -6.33 -3.15
CA ARG A 60 -21.87 -5.45 -4.31
C ARG A 60 -23.11 -5.78 -5.13
N SER A 61 -23.94 -4.79 -5.41
CA SER A 61 -25.11 -4.93 -6.25
C SER A 61 -24.73 -5.28 -7.71
N LEU A 62 -25.43 -6.26 -8.26
CA LEU A 62 -25.38 -6.68 -9.65
C LEU A 62 -26.75 -6.42 -10.31
N PRO A 63 -26.87 -6.49 -11.65
CA PRO A 63 -28.15 -6.38 -12.33
C PRO A 63 -29.18 -7.40 -11.82
N PHE A 64 -30.47 -7.09 -12.01
CA PHE A 64 -31.62 -7.94 -11.67
C PHE A 64 -31.76 -8.26 -10.19
N GLY A 65 -31.26 -7.39 -9.31
CA GLY A 65 -31.37 -7.55 -7.86
C GLY A 65 -30.47 -8.63 -7.27
N PHE A 66 -29.51 -9.13 -8.02
CA PHE A 66 -28.47 -10.01 -7.52
C PHE A 66 -27.34 -9.21 -6.84
N THR A 67 -26.51 -9.93 -6.09
CA THR A 67 -25.29 -9.39 -5.49
C THR A 67 -24.08 -10.27 -5.79
N MET A 68 -22.89 -9.73 -5.53
CA MET A 68 -21.65 -10.44 -5.35
C MET A 68 -21.20 -10.22 -3.92
N CYS A 69 -20.93 -11.29 -3.18
CA CYS A 69 -20.30 -11.20 -1.87
C CYS A 69 -18.78 -11.19 -2.05
N TYR A 70 -18.09 -10.27 -1.37
CA TYR A 70 -16.64 -10.20 -1.36
C TYR A 70 -16.10 -10.21 0.07
N VAL A 71 -15.18 -11.12 0.36
CA VAL A 71 -14.47 -11.26 1.64
C VAL A 71 -13.02 -10.87 1.43
N ALA A 72 -12.75 -9.58 1.55
CA ALA A 72 -11.44 -9.00 1.25
C ALA A 72 -10.37 -9.49 2.23
N ARG A 73 -9.31 -10.13 1.74
CA ARG A 73 -8.22 -10.68 2.56
C ARG A 73 -8.65 -11.65 3.66
N GLY A 74 -9.85 -12.21 3.54
CA GLY A 74 -10.44 -13.16 4.47
C GLY A 74 -11.04 -14.37 3.76
N PRO A 75 -11.79 -15.19 4.53
CA PRO A 75 -12.07 -15.08 5.97
C PRO A 75 -10.83 -15.32 6.86
N ILE A 76 -10.90 -14.91 8.12
CA ILE A 76 -9.85 -15.11 9.10
C ILE A 76 -10.17 -16.36 9.90
N LEU A 77 -9.36 -17.41 9.75
CA LEU A 77 -9.48 -18.71 10.44
C LEU A 77 -8.15 -19.46 10.41
N ASP A 78 -8.06 -20.54 11.19
CA ASP A 78 -7.00 -21.52 10.99
C ASP A 78 -7.30 -22.40 9.76
N TYR A 79 -6.64 -22.13 8.66
CA TYR A 79 -6.80 -22.87 7.40
C TYR A 79 -6.26 -24.31 7.43
N LYS A 80 -5.54 -24.70 8.49
CA LYS A 80 -5.05 -26.09 8.68
C LYS A 80 -6.11 -26.97 9.31
N ASP A 81 -7.07 -26.39 10.05
CA ASP A 81 -8.24 -27.11 10.57
C ASP A 81 -9.24 -27.35 9.43
N LYS A 82 -9.23 -28.57 8.90
CA LYS A 82 -10.08 -28.98 7.76
C LYS A 82 -11.57 -28.96 8.08
N GLU A 83 -11.95 -29.30 9.31
CA GLU A 83 -13.35 -29.27 9.74
C GLU A 83 -13.87 -27.84 9.83
N LEU A 84 -13.11 -26.94 10.46
CA LEU A 84 -13.41 -25.52 10.52
C LEU A 84 -13.46 -24.91 9.13
N LEU A 85 -12.48 -25.19 8.27
CA LEU A 85 -12.43 -24.73 6.89
C LEU A 85 -13.68 -25.11 6.11
N GLN A 86 -14.10 -26.39 6.16
CA GLN A 86 -15.31 -26.87 5.51
C GLN A 86 -16.56 -26.15 6.06
N PHE A 87 -16.67 -26.02 7.39
CA PHE A 87 -17.77 -25.36 8.04
C PHE A 87 -17.88 -23.88 7.60
N VAL A 88 -16.79 -23.12 7.68
CA VAL A 88 -16.76 -21.70 7.34
C VAL A 88 -17.15 -21.48 5.88
N PHE A 89 -16.56 -22.21 4.93
CA PHE A 89 -16.83 -22.01 3.51
C PHE A 89 -18.25 -22.44 3.10
N THR A 90 -18.78 -23.50 3.73
CA THR A 90 -20.19 -23.89 3.56
C THR A 90 -21.15 -22.86 4.13
N SER A 91 -20.84 -22.30 5.30
CA SER A 91 -21.63 -21.26 5.93
C SER A 91 -21.63 -19.96 5.11
N LEU A 92 -20.46 -19.53 4.57
CA LEU A 92 -20.37 -18.38 3.67
C LEU A 92 -21.28 -18.52 2.45
N LYS A 93 -21.35 -19.74 1.86
CA LYS A 93 -22.28 -20.03 0.76
C LYS A 93 -23.73 -19.84 1.17
N THR A 94 -24.11 -20.32 2.34
CA THR A 94 -25.47 -20.21 2.90
C THR A 94 -25.84 -18.75 3.21
N ILE A 95 -24.92 -18.02 3.84
CA ILE A 95 -25.11 -16.62 4.23
C ILE A 95 -25.27 -15.75 2.98
N ALA A 96 -24.36 -15.88 2.02
CA ALA A 96 -24.39 -15.09 0.80
C ALA A 96 -25.62 -15.41 -0.09
N LYS A 97 -26.15 -16.65 -0.05
CA LYS A 97 -27.39 -17.03 -0.74
C LYS A 97 -28.59 -16.22 -0.24
N ARG A 98 -28.67 -15.92 1.07
CA ARG A 98 -29.74 -15.10 1.66
C ARG A 98 -29.75 -13.67 1.09
N ARG A 99 -28.59 -13.15 0.68
CA ARG A 99 -28.39 -11.83 0.05
C ARG A 99 -28.45 -11.89 -1.48
N LYS A 100 -29.02 -12.97 -2.05
CA LYS A 100 -29.13 -13.21 -3.50
C LYS A 100 -27.79 -13.12 -4.22
N SER A 101 -26.69 -13.49 -3.57
CA SER A 101 -25.38 -13.49 -4.21
C SER A 101 -25.27 -14.59 -5.24
N LEU A 102 -24.72 -14.27 -6.42
CA LEU A 102 -24.42 -15.26 -7.44
C LEU A 102 -23.20 -16.11 -7.07
N PHE A 103 -22.27 -15.51 -6.35
CA PHE A 103 -21.04 -16.15 -5.86
C PHE A 103 -20.43 -15.35 -4.70
N VAL A 104 -19.55 -16.01 -3.94
CA VAL A 104 -18.62 -15.35 -3.01
C VAL A 104 -17.25 -15.31 -3.66
N LYS A 105 -16.59 -14.16 -3.62
CA LYS A 105 -15.17 -13.97 -3.90
C LYS A 105 -14.42 -13.77 -2.60
N CYS A 106 -13.27 -14.42 -2.43
CA CYS A 106 -12.34 -14.16 -1.35
C CYS A 106 -10.90 -14.29 -1.83
N ASP A 107 -9.98 -13.61 -1.16
CA ASP A 107 -8.57 -13.56 -1.50
C ASP A 107 -7.69 -13.54 -0.24
N PRO A 108 -7.77 -14.61 0.61
CA PRO A 108 -7.07 -14.64 1.88
C PRO A 108 -5.57 -14.46 1.70
N SER A 109 -4.92 -13.89 2.73
CA SER A 109 -3.48 -13.62 2.73
C SER A 109 -2.65 -14.89 2.97
N LEU A 110 -3.04 -16.01 2.34
CA LEU A 110 -2.30 -17.26 2.40
C LEU A 110 -1.08 -17.21 1.48
N VAL A 111 0.08 -17.33 2.07
CA VAL A 111 1.36 -17.18 1.38
C VAL A 111 1.79 -18.48 0.72
N LEU A 112 2.17 -18.41 -0.55
CA LEU A 112 2.82 -19.51 -1.29
C LEU A 112 4.34 -19.44 -1.21
N SER A 113 4.88 -18.22 -1.26
CA SER A 113 6.32 -17.98 -1.15
C SER A 113 6.61 -16.61 -0.56
N LYS A 114 7.75 -16.50 0.12
CA LYS A 114 8.34 -15.25 0.60
C LYS A 114 9.74 -15.12 0.03
N THR A 115 10.03 -14.01 -0.65
CA THR A 115 11.35 -13.70 -1.17
C THR A 115 11.87 -12.44 -0.49
N VAL A 116 12.95 -12.57 0.27
CA VAL A 116 13.62 -11.43 0.91
C VAL A 116 14.54 -10.78 -0.11
N ILE A 117 14.28 -9.51 -0.41
CA ILE A 117 15.09 -8.73 -1.37
C ILE A 117 16.28 -8.12 -0.66
N ARG A 118 17.39 -8.88 -0.62
CA ARG A 118 18.68 -8.48 -0.07
C ARG A 118 19.79 -8.95 -1.03
N LYS A 119 21.05 -8.68 -0.65
CA LYS A 119 22.23 -9.12 -1.42
C LYS A 119 22.22 -10.62 -1.71
N ASP A 120 21.73 -11.41 -0.74
CA ASP A 120 21.57 -12.87 -0.83
C ASP A 120 20.08 -13.20 -0.90
N CYS A 121 19.46 -12.91 -2.05
CA CYS A 121 18.03 -13.10 -2.26
C CYS A 121 17.59 -14.52 -1.86
N THR A 122 16.83 -14.63 -0.77
CA THR A 122 16.42 -15.92 -0.21
C THR A 122 14.92 -16.11 -0.42
N THR A 123 14.52 -17.22 -1.02
CA THR A 123 13.11 -17.58 -1.21
C THR A 123 12.74 -18.78 -0.35
N CYS A 124 11.69 -18.61 0.46
CA CYS A 124 11.06 -19.69 1.21
C CYS A 124 9.71 -20.01 0.57
N SER A 125 9.44 -21.29 0.30
CA SER A 125 8.16 -21.77 -0.22
C SER A 125 7.36 -22.45 0.88
N TYR A 126 6.03 -22.37 0.80
CA TYR A 126 5.08 -22.94 1.75
C TYR A 126 4.24 -24.02 1.06
N PRO A 127 4.74 -25.27 0.93
CA PRO A 127 4.04 -26.34 0.24
C PRO A 127 2.70 -26.69 0.90
N GLU A 128 2.57 -26.51 2.21
CA GLU A 128 1.33 -26.71 2.96
C GLU A 128 0.18 -25.82 2.45
N THR A 129 0.48 -24.65 1.91
CA THR A 129 -0.53 -23.75 1.32
C THR A 129 -1.18 -24.39 0.08
N LYS A 130 -0.45 -25.22 -0.66
CA LYS A 130 -1.01 -25.98 -1.80
C LYS A 130 -2.02 -27.03 -1.34
N GLU A 131 -1.79 -27.66 -0.18
CA GLU A 131 -2.74 -28.60 0.42
C GLU A 131 -4.03 -27.90 0.84
N ILE A 132 -3.93 -26.69 1.38
CA ILE A 132 -5.10 -25.87 1.70
C ILE A 132 -5.93 -25.60 0.43
N ILE A 133 -5.26 -25.23 -0.69
CA ILE A 133 -5.96 -25.03 -1.97
C ILE A 133 -6.69 -26.30 -2.40
N ARG A 134 -6.05 -27.48 -2.30
CA ARG A 134 -6.69 -28.78 -2.65
C ARG A 134 -7.89 -29.08 -1.75
N SER A 135 -7.79 -28.81 -0.44
CA SER A 135 -8.89 -28.98 0.51
C SER A 135 -10.08 -28.07 0.17
N LEU A 136 -9.82 -26.81 -0.21
CA LEU A 136 -10.85 -25.89 -0.66
C LEU A 136 -11.51 -26.35 -1.97
N GLN A 137 -10.73 -26.84 -2.93
CA GLN A 137 -11.25 -27.38 -4.20
C GLN A 137 -12.12 -28.62 -3.96
N ALA A 138 -11.76 -29.47 -3.01
CA ALA A 138 -12.53 -30.68 -2.66
C ALA A 138 -13.94 -30.36 -2.13
N ILE A 139 -14.15 -29.19 -1.52
CA ILE A 139 -15.47 -28.71 -1.07
C ILE A 139 -16.17 -27.77 -2.07
N GLY A 140 -15.71 -27.76 -3.34
CA GLY A 140 -16.34 -27.03 -4.43
C GLY A 140 -15.96 -25.55 -4.56
N VAL A 141 -14.91 -25.12 -3.89
CA VAL A 141 -14.33 -23.78 -4.09
C VAL A 141 -13.48 -23.78 -5.36
N ILE A 142 -13.65 -22.79 -6.19
CA ILE A 142 -12.88 -22.62 -7.43
C ILE A 142 -11.70 -21.71 -7.17
N TRP A 143 -10.50 -22.21 -7.35
CA TRP A 143 -9.29 -21.41 -7.31
C TRP A 143 -9.00 -20.77 -8.68
N SER A 144 -8.77 -19.47 -8.70
CA SER A 144 -8.57 -18.70 -9.95
C SER A 144 -7.16 -18.83 -10.55
N GLY A 145 -6.24 -19.55 -9.89
CA GLY A 145 -4.85 -19.67 -10.30
C GLY A 145 -3.99 -18.45 -9.90
N LEU A 146 -2.75 -18.47 -10.40
CA LEU A 146 -1.73 -17.46 -10.06
C LEU A 146 -1.72 -16.34 -11.09
N ALA A 147 -2.54 -15.31 -10.87
CA ALA A 147 -2.49 -14.10 -11.69
C ALA A 147 -1.16 -13.37 -11.49
N THR A 148 -0.50 -13.00 -12.58
CA THR A 148 0.75 -12.21 -12.58
C THR A 148 0.49 -10.73 -12.79
N ASP A 149 -0.56 -10.39 -13.51
CA ASP A 149 -1.00 -9.01 -13.73
C ASP A 149 -1.91 -8.55 -12.58
N MET A 150 -1.54 -7.46 -11.91
CA MET A 150 -2.32 -6.87 -10.81
C MET A 150 -3.74 -6.46 -11.22
N SER A 151 -3.97 -6.16 -12.50
CA SER A 151 -5.31 -5.79 -13.00
C SER A 151 -6.29 -6.96 -13.03
N GLN A 152 -5.82 -8.20 -13.03
CA GLN A 152 -6.63 -9.40 -13.12
C GLN A 152 -7.34 -9.77 -11.81
N THR A 153 -6.84 -9.28 -10.67
CA THR A 153 -7.39 -9.57 -9.33
C THR A 153 -8.00 -8.33 -8.67
N ILE A 154 -8.83 -8.52 -7.65
CA ILE A 154 -9.40 -7.41 -6.88
C ILE A 154 -8.30 -6.76 -6.05
N GLN A 155 -7.50 -7.58 -5.37
CA GLN A 155 -6.31 -7.15 -4.63
C GLN A 155 -5.05 -7.71 -5.27
N PRO A 156 -3.93 -6.98 -5.30
CA PRO A 156 -2.67 -7.49 -5.82
C PRO A 156 -2.27 -8.79 -5.12
N ARG A 157 -2.00 -9.84 -5.91
CA ARG A 157 -1.56 -11.14 -5.38
C ARG A 157 -0.15 -11.10 -4.80
N ILE A 158 0.70 -10.28 -5.38
CA ILE A 158 2.11 -10.13 -4.98
C ILE A 158 2.27 -8.79 -4.29
N GLN A 159 2.80 -8.79 -3.08
CA GLN A 159 2.93 -7.59 -2.26
C GLN A 159 4.33 -7.49 -1.65
N ALA A 160 4.78 -6.25 -1.46
CA ALA A 160 6.01 -5.93 -0.78
C ALA A 160 5.72 -5.56 0.68
N LYS A 161 6.42 -6.19 1.62
CA LYS A 161 6.34 -5.86 3.06
C LYS A 161 7.72 -5.54 3.61
N ILE A 162 7.78 -4.62 4.53
CA ILE A 162 8.97 -4.33 5.34
C ILE A 162 8.66 -4.62 6.81
N TYR A 163 9.66 -5.07 7.53
CA TYR A 163 9.54 -5.44 8.94
C TYR A 163 10.35 -4.48 9.79
N LYS A 164 9.87 -4.17 11.00
CA LYS A 164 10.56 -3.30 11.97
C LYS A 164 11.96 -3.82 12.29
N GLU A 165 12.04 -5.14 12.50
CA GLU A 165 13.32 -5.80 12.80
C GLU A 165 14.29 -5.67 11.61
N GLY A 166 15.43 -5.05 11.87
CA GLY A 166 16.48 -4.85 10.89
C GLY A 166 16.13 -3.88 9.74
N PHE A 167 15.11 -3.04 9.89
CA PHE A 167 14.68 -2.15 8.81
C PHE A 167 15.80 -1.22 8.35
N GLU A 168 16.37 -0.45 9.26
CA GLU A 168 17.40 0.55 8.91
C GLU A 168 18.73 -0.10 8.51
N GLU A 169 19.11 -1.19 9.17
CA GLU A 169 20.34 -1.93 8.89
C GLU A 169 20.35 -2.50 7.47
N ASN A 170 19.22 -3.06 7.05
CA ASN A 170 19.09 -3.74 5.76
C ASN A 170 18.86 -2.79 4.57
N LEU A 171 18.69 -1.50 4.78
CA LEU A 171 18.53 -0.54 3.69
C LEU A 171 19.77 -0.55 2.78
N PRO A 172 19.61 -0.60 1.44
CA PRO A 172 20.72 -0.48 0.50
C PRO A 172 21.50 0.80 0.70
N LYS A 173 22.82 0.76 0.43
CA LYS A 173 23.69 1.96 0.54
C LYS A 173 23.16 3.12 -0.32
N SER A 174 22.65 2.82 -1.52
CA SER A 174 22.05 3.82 -2.41
C SER A 174 20.82 4.50 -1.82
N THR A 175 19.96 3.73 -1.11
CA THR A 175 18.78 4.28 -0.42
C THR A 175 19.21 5.16 0.75
N LYS A 176 20.16 4.71 1.57
CA LYS A 176 20.72 5.53 2.67
C LYS A 176 21.32 6.83 2.14
N GLN A 177 22.02 6.77 0.99
CA GLN A 177 22.56 7.95 0.34
C GLN A 177 21.45 8.89 -0.17
N ALA A 178 20.40 8.35 -0.80
CA ALA A 178 19.28 9.17 -1.28
C ALA A 178 18.52 9.86 -0.14
N ILE A 179 18.34 9.18 1.00
CA ILE A 179 17.77 9.77 2.22
C ILE A 179 18.63 10.94 2.73
N ARG A 180 19.95 10.72 2.85
CA ARG A 180 20.88 11.80 3.25
C ARG A 180 20.85 12.98 2.28
N THR A 181 20.83 12.69 0.98
CA THR A 181 20.75 13.74 -0.04
C THR A 181 19.47 14.55 0.08
N ALA A 182 18.34 13.91 0.32
CA ALA A 182 17.07 14.59 0.53
C ALA A 182 17.11 15.51 1.76
N LEU A 183 17.62 15.01 2.88
CA LEU A 183 17.78 15.80 4.12
C LEU A 183 18.76 16.97 3.91
N ASN A 184 19.91 16.76 3.26
CA ASN A 184 20.89 17.78 2.97
C ASN A 184 20.39 18.85 1.98
N LYS A 185 19.36 18.55 1.22
CA LYS A 185 18.67 19.51 0.35
C LYS A 185 17.55 20.28 1.05
N GLY A 186 17.40 20.11 2.38
CA GLY A 186 16.46 20.89 3.19
C GLY A 186 15.03 20.36 3.16
N ILE A 187 14.81 19.08 2.79
CA ILE A 187 13.47 18.50 2.87
C ILE A 187 13.07 18.28 4.31
N GLU A 188 11.89 18.81 4.66
CA GLU A 188 11.26 18.65 5.95
C GLU A 188 10.11 17.64 5.88
N ILE A 189 10.01 16.74 6.86
CA ILE A 189 8.93 15.77 6.98
C ILE A 189 7.93 16.25 8.03
N LYS A 190 6.64 16.26 7.64
CA LYS A 190 5.53 16.51 8.57
C LYS A 190 4.63 15.29 8.63
N TYR A 191 4.17 15.01 9.84
CA TYR A 191 3.15 14.00 10.11
C TYR A 191 1.90 14.70 10.59
N GLY A 192 0.76 14.27 10.11
CA GLY A 192 -0.51 14.88 10.46
C GLY A 192 -1.69 14.12 9.88
N ARG A 193 -2.82 14.78 9.78
CA ARG A 193 -4.08 14.19 9.29
C ARG A 193 -4.82 15.18 8.38
N GLU A 194 -5.96 15.69 8.84
CA GLU A 194 -6.82 16.58 8.07
C GLU A 194 -6.11 17.88 7.65
N GLU A 195 -5.21 18.39 8.47
CA GLU A 195 -4.42 19.60 8.19
C GLU A 195 -3.42 19.43 7.04
N LEU A 196 -3.12 18.19 6.65
CA LEU A 196 -2.25 17.87 5.51
C LEU A 196 -3.03 17.36 4.29
N LEU A 197 -4.35 17.26 4.39
CA LEU A 197 -5.18 16.58 3.40
C LEU A 197 -5.21 17.31 2.06
N ASP A 198 -5.27 18.63 2.04
CA ASP A 198 -5.32 19.45 0.81
C ASP A 198 -4.04 19.29 -0.02
N ASP A 199 -2.88 19.40 0.64
CA ASP A 199 -1.58 19.22 -0.01
C ASP A 199 -1.41 17.78 -0.50
N PHE A 200 -1.81 16.79 0.32
CA PHE A 200 -1.79 15.39 -0.06
C PHE A 200 -2.68 15.13 -1.28
N THR A 201 -3.91 15.67 -1.29
CA THR A 201 -4.84 15.51 -2.42
C THR A 201 -4.29 16.15 -3.69
N THR A 202 -3.63 17.30 -3.58
CA THR A 202 -2.95 17.94 -4.70
C THR A 202 -1.87 17.06 -5.30
N LEU A 203 -1.03 16.41 -4.48
CA LEU A 203 -0.03 15.43 -4.95
C LEU A 203 -0.67 14.20 -5.59
N MET A 204 -1.82 13.75 -5.07
CA MET A 204 -2.56 12.63 -5.66
C MET A 204 -3.10 12.99 -7.05
N ARG A 205 -3.63 14.21 -7.24
CA ARG A 205 -4.07 14.72 -8.57
C ARG A 205 -2.90 14.81 -9.56
N LYS A 206 -1.73 15.32 -9.14
CA LYS A 206 -0.52 15.34 -9.98
C LYS A 206 -0.10 13.92 -10.38
N THR A 207 -0.19 12.97 -9.45
CA THR A 207 0.13 11.57 -9.70
C THR A 207 -0.88 10.91 -10.66
N GLU A 208 -2.17 11.22 -10.53
CA GLU A 208 -3.24 10.76 -11.40
C GLU A 208 -2.98 11.17 -12.86
N VAL A 209 -2.72 12.46 -13.09
CA VAL A 209 -2.41 13.01 -14.41
C VAL A 209 -1.15 12.34 -14.99
N ARG A 210 -0.06 12.27 -14.21
CA ARG A 210 1.23 11.71 -14.67
C ARG A 210 1.14 10.24 -15.05
N LYS A 211 0.32 9.47 -14.32
CA LYS A 211 0.20 8.00 -14.52
C LYS A 211 -0.96 7.60 -15.42
N ASP A 212 -1.78 8.55 -15.85
CA ASP A 212 -3.01 8.30 -16.62
C ASP A 212 -3.89 7.24 -15.94
N ILE A 213 -4.19 7.45 -14.66
CA ILE A 213 -5.00 6.55 -13.83
C ILE A 213 -6.03 7.36 -13.05
N HIS A 214 -7.13 6.71 -12.68
CA HIS A 214 -8.11 7.31 -11.77
C HIS A 214 -7.83 6.93 -10.32
N LEU A 215 -7.56 7.93 -9.51
CA LEU A 215 -7.36 7.80 -8.06
C LEU A 215 -8.65 8.18 -7.30
N ARG A 216 -8.56 8.19 -5.99
CA ARG A 216 -9.66 8.61 -5.13
C ARG A 216 -9.66 10.12 -4.97
N ASN A 217 -10.83 10.67 -4.70
CA ASN A 217 -10.99 12.09 -4.38
C ASN A 217 -10.71 12.36 -2.89
N GLU A 218 -10.61 13.62 -2.55
CA GLU A 218 -10.36 14.13 -1.20
C GLU A 218 -11.38 13.61 -0.18
N GLN A 219 -12.67 13.62 -0.53
CA GLN A 219 -13.73 13.11 0.33
C GLN A 219 -13.49 11.64 0.75
N TYR A 220 -12.95 10.83 -0.14
CA TYR A 220 -12.62 9.45 0.19
C TYR A 220 -11.42 9.36 1.15
N TYR A 221 -10.41 10.21 0.98
CA TYR A 221 -9.28 10.25 1.93
C TYR A 221 -9.71 10.76 3.30
N HIS A 222 -10.58 11.77 3.35
CA HIS A 222 -11.20 12.23 4.59
C HIS A 222 -11.99 11.11 5.28
N GLN A 223 -12.79 10.34 4.52
CA GLN A 223 -13.51 9.17 5.08
C GLN A 223 -12.56 8.12 5.67
N LEU A 224 -11.41 7.89 5.04
CA LEU A 224 -10.39 6.98 5.58
C LEU A 224 -9.82 7.50 6.90
N LEU A 225 -9.44 8.78 6.95
CA LEU A 225 -8.92 9.40 8.16
C LEU A 225 -9.96 9.35 9.29
N ALA A 226 -11.21 9.68 9.01
CA ALA A 226 -12.30 9.63 9.99
C ALA A 226 -12.59 8.20 10.49
N ALA A 227 -12.58 7.21 9.59
CA ALA A 227 -12.89 5.82 9.97
C ALA A 227 -11.79 5.16 10.83
N TYR A 228 -10.54 5.60 10.67
CA TYR A 228 -9.40 5.03 11.39
C TYR A 228 -8.79 5.98 12.42
N ASP A 229 -9.41 7.11 12.66
CA ASP A 229 -9.01 8.12 13.66
C ASP A 229 -7.51 8.03 14.05
N ASN A 230 -7.18 7.72 15.29
CA ASN A 230 -5.80 7.61 15.80
C ASN A 230 -4.94 6.53 15.13
N SER A 231 -5.54 5.67 14.29
CA SER A 231 -4.87 4.61 13.54
C SER A 231 -4.59 4.98 12.08
N SER A 232 -4.63 6.27 11.76
CA SER A 232 -4.30 6.79 10.43
C SER A 232 -3.45 8.04 10.51
N PHE A 233 -2.59 8.26 9.52
CA PHE A 233 -1.82 9.49 9.38
C PHE A 233 -1.37 9.72 7.94
N ILE A 234 -1.10 10.99 7.63
CA ILE A 234 -0.46 11.43 6.41
C ILE A 234 0.98 11.81 6.75
N THR A 235 1.93 11.36 5.93
CA THR A 235 3.31 11.83 5.95
C THR A 235 3.53 12.69 4.73
N MET A 236 4.02 13.91 4.91
CA MET A 236 4.32 14.85 3.82
C MET A 236 5.77 15.29 3.87
N ALA A 237 6.38 15.39 2.69
CA ALA A 237 7.68 16.00 2.49
C ALA A 237 7.52 17.37 1.85
N TYR A 238 8.09 18.39 2.46
CA TYR A 238 8.06 19.76 2.02
C TYR A 238 9.47 20.28 1.73
N LEU A 239 9.55 21.25 0.83
CA LEU A 239 10.75 22.05 0.59
C LEU A 239 10.37 23.53 0.72
N ASP A 240 11.05 24.24 1.63
CA ASP A 240 11.05 25.68 1.70
C ASP A 240 11.99 26.21 0.62
N LEU A 241 11.42 26.85 -0.42
CA LEU A 241 12.16 27.26 -1.61
C LEU A 241 13.04 28.48 -1.32
N GLU A 242 12.58 29.42 -0.51
CA GLU A 242 13.33 30.63 -0.17
C GLU A 242 14.57 30.26 0.68
N LYS A 243 14.36 29.46 1.72
CA LYS A 243 15.47 28.95 2.56
C LYS A 243 16.47 28.14 1.76
N ARG A 244 15.98 27.27 0.84
CA ARG A 244 16.86 26.49 -0.02
C ARG A 244 17.65 27.35 -0.99
N LEU A 245 17.03 28.40 -1.54
CA LEU A 245 17.70 29.38 -2.41
C LEU A 245 18.86 30.05 -1.67
N GLU A 246 18.63 30.60 -0.47
CA GLU A 246 19.67 31.22 0.37
C GLU A 246 20.87 30.30 0.61
N GLU A 247 20.58 29.00 0.90
CA GLU A 247 21.63 27.99 1.08
C GLU A 247 22.48 27.78 -0.20
N LEU A 248 21.82 27.77 -1.36
CA LEU A 248 22.49 27.57 -2.65
C LEU A 248 23.31 28.78 -3.06
N GLU A 249 22.80 29.98 -2.86
CA GLU A 249 23.53 31.24 -3.12
C GLU A 249 24.79 31.36 -2.23
N SER A 250 24.66 31.00 -0.95
CA SER A 250 25.83 30.91 -0.06
C SER A 250 26.86 29.89 -0.52
N LYS A 251 26.43 28.74 -1.05
CA LYS A 251 27.34 27.71 -1.61
C LYS A 251 28.00 28.19 -2.90
N LEU A 252 27.23 28.88 -3.74
CA LEU A 252 27.76 29.44 -5.00
C LEU A 252 28.84 30.47 -4.73
N ALA A 253 28.61 31.42 -3.82
CA ALA A 253 29.59 32.40 -3.41
C ALA A 253 30.89 31.77 -2.88
N LYS A 254 30.80 30.71 -2.07
CA LYS A 254 31.96 29.95 -1.59
C LYS A 254 32.69 29.22 -2.71
N ASN A 255 31.98 28.70 -3.70
CA ASN A 255 32.56 28.02 -4.86
C ASN A 255 33.30 29.01 -5.74
N GLU A 256 32.75 30.21 -5.95
CA GLU A 256 33.39 31.28 -6.73
C GLU A 256 34.66 31.82 -6.05
N LEU A 257 34.63 32.08 -4.74
CA LEU A 257 35.79 32.41 -3.96
C LEU A 257 36.89 31.35 -4.02
N ALA A 258 36.51 30.06 -4.04
CA ALA A 258 37.45 28.96 -4.18
C ALA A 258 38.10 28.93 -5.59
N ALA A 259 37.36 29.32 -6.63
CA ALA A 259 37.85 29.44 -7.98
C ALA A 259 38.89 30.58 -8.15
N GLU A 260 38.62 31.73 -7.50
CA GLU A 260 39.59 32.87 -7.50
C GLU A 260 40.94 32.52 -6.88
N ALA A 261 40.96 31.55 -5.95
CA ALA A 261 42.20 31.07 -5.32
C ALA A 261 42.96 30.04 -6.14
N PHE A 262 42.52 29.65 -7.35
CA PHE A 262 43.22 28.71 -8.21
C PHE A 262 44.45 29.36 -8.86
N SER A 263 45.53 28.61 -8.93
CA SER A 263 46.82 28.99 -9.57
C SER A 263 47.19 28.02 -10.66
N GLN A 264 48.27 28.27 -11.35
CA GLN A 264 48.81 27.34 -12.34
C GLN A 264 49.23 25.97 -11.78
N GLU A 265 49.41 25.89 -10.45
CA GLU A 265 49.73 24.64 -9.75
C GLU A 265 48.46 23.88 -9.31
N THR A 266 47.28 24.44 -9.48
CA THR A 266 46.04 23.79 -9.13
C THR A 266 45.77 22.61 -10.03
N LYS A 267 45.49 21.43 -9.43
CA LYS A 267 45.19 20.19 -10.18
C LYS A 267 43.98 20.39 -11.10
N PRO A 268 44.09 19.98 -12.38
CA PRO A 268 42.98 20.14 -13.35
C PRO A 268 41.66 19.56 -12.89
N ASP A 269 41.67 18.39 -12.21
CA ASP A 269 40.45 17.77 -11.66
C ASP A 269 39.75 18.66 -10.60
N LYS A 270 40.54 19.42 -9.81
CA LYS A 270 39.97 20.33 -8.82
C LYS A 270 39.24 21.50 -9.48
N ILE A 271 39.82 22.04 -10.55
CA ILE A 271 39.19 23.11 -11.35
C ILE A 271 37.91 22.58 -11.99
N LYS A 272 38.01 21.44 -12.66
CA LYS A 272 36.85 20.80 -13.29
C LYS A 272 35.72 20.51 -12.31
N ASN A 273 35.99 19.92 -11.15
CA ASN A 273 34.98 19.62 -10.13
C ASN A 273 34.34 20.91 -9.59
N ASN A 274 35.10 21.98 -9.46
CA ASN A 274 34.55 23.28 -9.02
C ASN A 274 33.60 23.87 -10.07
N GLU A 275 33.97 23.78 -11.35
CA GLU A 275 33.14 24.26 -12.45
C GLU A 275 31.83 23.44 -12.60
N GLU A 276 31.90 22.12 -12.55
CA GLU A 276 30.75 21.25 -12.55
C GLU A 276 29.81 21.53 -11.36
N GLU A 277 30.34 21.79 -10.16
CA GLU A 277 29.55 22.17 -8.98
C GLU A 277 28.92 23.54 -9.18
N ARG A 278 29.65 24.53 -9.74
CA ARG A 278 29.11 25.84 -10.05
C ARG A 278 27.93 25.76 -11.01
N GLU A 279 28.07 25.03 -12.11
CA GLU A 279 27.00 24.85 -13.09
C GLU A 279 25.76 24.23 -12.44
N ARG A 280 25.91 23.22 -11.60
CA ARG A 280 24.86 22.55 -10.86
C ARG A 280 24.14 23.52 -9.91
N LEU A 281 24.87 24.34 -9.17
CA LEU A 281 24.31 25.34 -8.26
C LEU A 281 23.50 26.39 -9.03
N VAL A 282 24.05 26.94 -10.11
CA VAL A 282 23.37 27.93 -10.96
C VAL A 282 22.06 27.36 -11.54
N GLN A 283 22.08 26.13 -12.02
CA GLN A 283 20.86 25.47 -12.54
C GLN A 283 19.79 25.27 -11.46
N GLU A 284 20.18 24.83 -10.25
CA GLU A 284 19.25 24.62 -9.15
C GLU A 284 18.69 25.97 -8.66
N ILE A 285 19.50 27.03 -8.58
CA ILE A 285 19.07 28.41 -8.25
C ILE A 285 18.05 28.92 -9.28
N ALA A 286 18.33 28.80 -10.56
CA ALA A 286 17.41 29.21 -11.62
C ALA A 286 16.08 28.47 -11.56
N PHE A 287 16.12 27.15 -11.29
CA PHE A 287 14.95 26.32 -11.09
C PHE A 287 14.09 26.81 -9.90
N LEU A 288 14.71 27.12 -8.76
CA LEU A 288 13.98 27.61 -7.58
C LEU A 288 13.38 28.99 -7.83
N ASN A 289 14.14 29.92 -8.42
CA ASN A 289 13.65 31.27 -8.74
C ASN A 289 12.38 31.23 -9.60
N THR A 290 12.35 30.39 -10.64
CA THR A 290 11.15 30.22 -11.48
C THR A 290 9.90 29.83 -10.67
N HIS A 291 10.05 28.98 -9.64
CA HIS A 291 8.93 28.57 -8.79
C HIS A 291 8.56 29.64 -7.77
N ILE A 292 9.55 30.32 -7.19
CA ILE A 292 9.32 31.43 -6.24
C ILE A 292 8.59 32.58 -6.94
N GLU A 293 9.01 32.94 -8.15
CA GLU A 293 8.37 33.99 -8.98
C GLU A 293 6.92 33.60 -9.33
N SER A 294 6.59 32.32 -9.43
CA SER A 294 5.22 31.84 -9.59
C SER A 294 4.40 31.84 -8.29
N GLY A 295 4.96 32.32 -7.19
CA GLY A 295 4.31 32.47 -5.89
C GLY A 295 4.41 31.27 -4.95
N VAL A 296 5.22 30.26 -5.28
CA VAL A 296 5.42 29.08 -4.42
C VAL A 296 6.52 29.37 -3.41
N LYS A 297 6.18 29.44 -2.11
CA LYS A 297 7.17 29.58 -1.01
C LYS A 297 7.59 28.24 -0.44
N VAL A 298 6.61 27.36 -0.17
CA VAL A 298 6.82 26.02 0.36
C VAL A 298 6.13 25.03 -0.58
N ALA A 299 6.90 24.11 -1.14
CA ALA A 299 6.40 23.12 -2.08
C ALA A 299 6.15 21.75 -1.40
N PRO A 300 4.93 21.18 -1.48
CA PRO A 300 4.72 19.79 -1.14
C PRO A 300 5.29 18.90 -2.24
N LEU A 301 6.24 18.02 -1.90
CA LEU A 301 6.99 17.21 -2.87
C LEU A 301 6.50 15.77 -2.99
N SER A 302 6.15 15.15 -1.87
CA SER A 302 5.60 13.79 -1.84
C SER A 302 4.84 13.55 -0.54
N GLY A 303 3.88 12.64 -0.60
CA GLY A 303 3.07 12.27 0.55
C GLY A 303 2.61 10.81 0.50
N THR A 304 2.32 10.25 1.68
CA THR A 304 1.71 8.94 1.86
C THR A 304 0.56 9.03 2.85
N LEU A 305 -0.52 8.27 2.60
CA LEU A 305 -1.58 8.05 3.57
C LEU A 305 -1.48 6.61 4.07
N THR A 306 -1.29 6.47 5.38
CA THR A 306 -1.04 5.20 6.07
C THR A 306 -2.17 4.89 7.04
N ILE A 307 -2.56 3.62 7.08
CA ILE A 307 -3.50 3.08 8.05
C ILE A 307 -2.80 2.00 8.87
N GLU A 308 -3.02 2.04 10.18
CA GLU A 308 -2.57 1.03 11.14
C GLU A 308 -3.74 0.15 11.57
N PHE A 309 -3.50 -1.15 11.74
CA PHE A 309 -4.51 -2.08 12.22
C PHE A 309 -3.83 -3.21 13.01
N GLY A 310 -4.04 -3.23 14.32
CA GLY A 310 -3.29 -4.11 15.22
C GLY A 310 -1.80 -3.77 15.20
N THR A 311 -0.97 -4.78 14.99
CA THR A 311 0.49 -4.63 14.89
C THR A 311 0.97 -4.40 13.45
N THR A 312 0.09 -4.02 12.53
CA THR A 312 0.38 -3.87 11.11
C THR A 312 0.07 -2.48 10.61
N SER A 313 0.76 -2.05 9.57
CA SER A 313 0.42 -0.82 8.84
C SER A 313 0.43 -1.04 7.34
N ALA A 314 -0.22 -0.15 6.59
CA ALA A 314 -0.25 -0.19 5.15
C ALA A 314 -0.23 1.22 4.54
N ASN A 315 0.68 1.46 3.61
CA ASN A 315 0.65 2.63 2.74
C ASN A 315 -0.43 2.42 1.68
N LEU A 316 -1.61 2.99 1.90
CA LEU A 316 -2.73 2.82 0.97
C LEU A 316 -2.60 3.70 -0.27
N TYR A 317 -2.11 4.91 -0.09
CA TYR A 317 -1.97 5.91 -1.14
C TYR A 317 -0.66 6.65 -1.00
N ALA A 318 -0.06 6.98 -2.14
CA ALA A 318 1.15 7.77 -2.21
C ALA A 318 1.13 8.63 -3.47
N GLY A 319 1.49 9.90 -3.31
CA GLY A 319 1.59 10.87 -4.39
C GLY A 319 2.94 11.59 -4.37
N MET A 320 3.33 12.14 -5.51
CA MET A 320 4.53 12.96 -5.63
C MET A 320 4.37 14.02 -6.73
N ASP A 321 5.12 15.10 -6.58
CA ASP A 321 5.37 16.07 -7.65
C ASP A 321 6.64 15.69 -8.41
N ASP A 322 6.51 15.29 -9.68
CA ASP A 322 7.63 14.87 -10.52
C ASP A 322 8.56 16.03 -10.92
N THR A 323 8.04 17.27 -10.83
CA THR A 323 8.83 18.50 -11.09
C THR A 323 10.05 18.58 -10.18
N PHE A 324 9.92 18.09 -8.94
CA PHE A 324 10.96 18.11 -7.92
C PHE A 324 11.68 16.75 -7.72
N LYS A 325 11.70 15.87 -8.74
CA LYS A 325 12.28 14.51 -8.65
C LYS A 325 13.73 14.48 -8.19
N GLN A 326 14.53 15.52 -8.51
CA GLN A 326 15.95 15.64 -8.13
C GLN A 326 16.18 15.75 -6.61
N TYR A 327 15.13 16.00 -5.84
CA TYR A 327 15.20 16.11 -4.38
C TYR A 327 15.08 14.76 -3.64
N ASN A 328 14.77 13.67 -4.33
CA ASN A 328 14.57 12.33 -3.74
C ASN A 328 13.49 12.27 -2.64
N ALA A 329 12.57 13.22 -2.63
CA ALA A 329 11.52 13.35 -1.61
C ALA A 329 10.72 12.05 -1.40
N PRO A 330 10.28 11.31 -2.43
CA PRO A 330 9.52 10.06 -2.22
C PRO A 330 10.29 9.01 -1.42
N ILE A 331 11.62 8.94 -1.59
CA ILE A 331 12.44 7.96 -0.86
C ILE A 331 12.46 8.31 0.62
N LEU A 332 12.66 9.58 0.96
CA LEU A 332 12.64 10.04 2.35
C LEU A 332 11.23 9.90 2.97
N THR A 333 10.16 10.25 2.22
CA THR A 333 8.78 10.15 2.71
C THR A 333 8.42 8.72 3.10
N TRP A 334 8.68 7.74 2.24
CA TRP A 334 8.36 6.34 2.53
C TRP A 334 9.20 5.77 3.67
N TYR A 335 10.49 6.13 3.75
CA TYR A 335 11.35 5.79 4.88
C TYR A 335 10.78 6.35 6.19
N SER A 336 10.46 7.65 6.21
CA SER A 336 9.93 8.33 7.39
C SER A 336 8.56 7.79 7.80
N THR A 337 7.71 7.44 6.82
CA THR A 337 6.41 6.80 7.07
C THR A 337 6.58 5.44 7.76
N ALA A 338 7.51 4.61 7.27
CA ALA A 338 7.79 3.32 7.88
C ALA A 338 8.30 3.47 9.31
N LYS A 339 9.25 4.38 9.51
CA LYS A 339 9.81 4.67 10.83
C LYS A 339 8.73 5.14 11.80
N GLN A 340 7.88 6.09 11.38
CA GLN A 340 6.76 6.58 12.18
C GLN A 340 5.80 5.44 12.59
N SER A 341 5.43 4.55 11.66
CA SER A 341 4.59 3.39 11.98
C SER A 341 5.26 2.46 12.99
N PHE A 342 6.56 2.19 12.84
CA PHE A 342 7.30 1.33 13.75
C PHE A 342 7.47 1.93 15.13
N ASP A 343 7.69 3.24 15.22
CA ASP A 343 7.77 3.98 16.48
C ASP A 343 6.42 3.98 17.22
N ARG A 344 5.30 3.95 16.46
CA ARG A 344 3.93 3.82 16.99
C ARG A 344 3.54 2.38 17.37
N GLY A 345 4.42 1.40 17.17
CA GLY A 345 4.24 0.03 17.65
C GLY A 345 3.90 -1.02 16.61
N THR A 346 3.85 -0.66 15.32
CA THR A 346 3.64 -1.69 14.28
C THR A 346 4.89 -2.54 14.08
N LEU A 347 4.71 -3.81 13.72
CA LEU A 347 5.79 -4.78 13.51
C LEU A 347 6.17 -4.92 12.04
N TRP A 348 5.24 -4.63 11.14
CA TRP A 348 5.49 -4.64 9.71
C TRP A 348 4.56 -3.67 8.98
N GLN A 349 5.05 -3.21 7.82
CA GLN A 349 4.29 -2.32 6.95
C GLN A 349 4.15 -2.94 5.55
N ASN A 350 2.92 -2.89 5.02
CA ASN A 350 2.62 -3.26 3.66
C ASN A 350 2.86 -2.05 2.73
N LEU A 351 3.79 -2.20 1.82
CA LEU A 351 4.07 -1.20 0.79
C LEU A 351 3.13 -1.32 -0.42
N GLY A 352 2.22 -2.32 -0.43
CA GLY A 352 1.28 -2.58 -1.50
C GLY A 352 1.80 -3.50 -2.61
N GLY A 353 1.01 -3.66 -3.67
CA GLY A 353 1.29 -4.57 -4.78
C GLY A 353 2.53 -4.24 -5.57
N VAL A 354 3.14 -5.27 -6.17
CA VAL A 354 4.22 -5.16 -7.14
C VAL A 354 3.88 -5.98 -8.39
N GLU A 355 4.51 -5.63 -9.50
CA GLU A 355 4.36 -6.34 -10.78
C GLU A 355 4.93 -7.77 -10.68
N GLY A 356 4.23 -8.75 -11.26
CA GLY A 356 4.58 -10.16 -11.15
C GLY A 356 5.81 -10.59 -11.95
N ASP A 357 6.30 -9.73 -12.85
CA ASP A 357 7.56 -9.94 -13.59
C ASP A 357 8.79 -9.39 -12.86
N PHE A 358 8.60 -8.69 -11.74
CA PHE A 358 9.64 -8.06 -10.94
C PHE A 358 10.53 -7.05 -11.70
N LYS A 359 9.98 -6.45 -12.79
CA LYS A 359 10.68 -5.45 -13.63
C LYS A 359 9.98 -4.10 -13.65
N GLY A 360 8.74 -4.04 -13.17
CA GLY A 360 7.94 -2.83 -13.19
C GLY A 360 8.40 -1.75 -12.21
N GLY A 361 7.89 -0.54 -12.44
CA GLY A 361 8.31 0.63 -11.66
C GLY A 361 7.94 0.55 -10.17
N LEU A 362 6.85 -0.14 -9.82
CA LEU A 362 6.46 -0.34 -8.41
C LEU A 362 7.46 -1.27 -7.71
N TYR A 363 7.83 -2.37 -8.35
CA TYR A 363 8.82 -3.28 -7.80
C TYR A 363 10.18 -2.58 -7.63
N LEU A 364 10.68 -1.90 -8.66
CA LEU A 364 11.96 -1.19 -8.63
C LEU A 364 12.00 -0.10 -7.55
N PHE A 365 10.90 0.61 -7.34
CA PHE A 365 10.83 1.61 -6.28
C PHE A 365 10.81 0.96 -4.89
N LYS A 366 9.95 -0.04 -4.67
CA LYS A 366 9.78 -0.70 -3.37
C LYS A 366 11.00 -1.52 -2.96
N SER A 367 11.73 -2.09 -3.93
CA SER A 367 12.98 -2.83 -3.68
C SER A 367 14.06 -1.98 -3.00
N LYS A 368 13.98 -0.66 -3.10
CA LYS A 368 14.87 0.27 -2.39
C LYS A 368 14.77 0.17 -0.86
N TYR A 369 13.73 -0.47 -0.33
CA TYR A 369 13.55 -0.67 1.11
C TYR A 369 13.86 -2.10 1.58
N SER A 370 14.52 -2.90 0.73
CA SER A 370 14.82 -4.33 1.00
C SER A 370 13.63 -5.11 1.53
N PRO A 371 12.47 -5.08 0.83
CA PRO A 371 11.26 -5.72 1.31
C PRO A 371 11.34 -7.23 1.25
N THR A 372 10.45 -7.89 1.98
CA THR A 372 10.02 -9.24 1.69
C THR A 372 8.88 -9.19 0.69
N ILE A 373 9.04 -9.85 -0.45
CA ILE A 373 7.97 -10.04 -1.43
C ILE A 373 7.18 -11.27 -1.03
N GLU A 374 5.89 -11.09 -0.76
CA GLU A 374 4.97 -12.19 -0.45
C GLU A 374 4.06 -12.46 -1.65
N GLU A 375 4.06 -13.72 -2.09
CA GLU A 375 3.17 -14.22 -3.13
C GLU A 375 2.02 -14.98 -2.49
N TYR A 376 0.81 -14.47 -2.61
CA TYR A 376 -0.41 -15.10 -2.08
C TYR A 376 -1.02 -16.07 -3.08
N ILE A 377 -1.92 -16.93 -2.60
CA ILE A 377 -2.67 -17.87 -3.46
C ILE A 377 -3.55 -17.18 -4.50
N GLY A 378 -3.89 -15.90 -4.32
CA GLY A 378 -4.82 -15.17 -5.18
C GLY A 378 -6.28 -15.42 -4.82
N GLU A 379 -7.15 -15.38 -5.83
CA GLU A 379 -8.59 -15.37 -5.63
C GLU A 379 -9.22 -16.76 -5.62
N LEU A 380 -10.18 -16.92 -4.72
CA LEU A 380 -11.07 -18.04 -4.59
C LEU A 380 -12.51 -17.62 -4.95
N THR A 381 -13.29 -18.53 -5.51
CA THR A 381 -14.71 -18.30 -5.82
C THR A 381 -15.55 -19.45 -5.28
N ILE A 382 -16.58 -19.13 -4.48
CA ILE A 382 -17.60 -20.09 -4.04
C ILE A 382 -18.82 -19.85 -4.94
N PRO A 383 -19.14 -20.76 -5.88
CA PRO A 383 -20.34 -20.62 -6.71
C PRO A 383 -21.60 -20.90 -5.88
N ILE A 384 -22.62 -20.03 -6.05
CA ILE A 384 -23.89 -20.14 -5.33
C ILE A 384 -25.05 -20.41 -6.29
N HIS A 385 -25.15 -19.61 -7.34
CA HIS A 385 -26.24 -19.66 -8.30
C HIS A 385 -25.73 -20.17 -9.66
N PRO A 386 -26.52 -20.93 -10.44
CA PRO A 386 -26.10 -21.41 -11.77
C PRO A 386 -25.65 -20.30 -12.73
N LEU A 387 -26.16 -19.08 -12.55
CA LEU A 387 -25.76 -17.90 -13.35
C LEU A 387 -24.43 -17.26 -12.91
N TYR A 388 -23.69 -17.85 -11.95
CA TYR A 388 -22.45 -17.25 -11.47
C TYR A 388 -21.42 -16.96 -12.59
N PRO A 389 -21.29 -17.76 -13.67
CA PRO A 389 -20.33 -17.46 -14.73
C PRO A 389 -20.68 -16.15 -15.45
N LEU A 390 -21.96 -15.85 -15.68
CA LEU A 390 -22.43 -14.60 -16.26
C LEU A 390 -22.15 -13.41 -15.34
N GLY A 391 -22.45 -13.56 -14.04
CA GLY A 391 -22.12 -12.52 -13.05
C GLY A 391 -20.63 -12.20 -12.98
N GLY A 392 -19.78 -13.21 -13.09
CA GLY A 392 -18.33 -13.05 -13.15
C GLY A 392 -17.87 -12.32 -14.43
N GLN A 393 -18.48 -12.59 -15.59
CA GLN A 393 -18.19 -11.88 -16.85
C GLN A 393 -18.65 -10.43 -16.79
N ILE A 394 -19.85 -10.15 -16.28
CA ILE A 394 -20.37 -8.78 -16.09
C ILE A 394 -19.45 -7.99 -15.16
N TYR A 395 -19.00 -8.60 -14.06
CA TYR A 395 -18.05 -7.97 -13.16
C TYR A 395 -16.72 -7.61 -13.84
N LYS A 396 -16.15 -8.56 -14.60
CA LYS A 396 -14.90 -8.33 -15.37
C LYS A 396 -15.09 -7.23 -16.42
N LEU A 397 -16.21 -7.22 -17.13
CA LEU A 397 -16.52 -6.23 -18.15
C LEU A 397 -16.63 -4.82 -17.54
N ARG A 398 -17.38 -4.67 -16.43
CA ARG A 398 -17.48 -3.40 -15.71
C ARG A 398 -16.13 -2.92 -15.16
N LYS A 399 -15.29 -3.83 -14.68
CA LYS A 399 -13.92 -3.51 -14.24
C LYS A 399 -13.09 -2.97 -15.40
N LYS A 400 -13.18 -3.62 -16.58
CA LYS A 400 -12.45 -3.22 -17.80
C LYS A 400 -12.92 -1.87 -18.34
N LEU A 401 -14.22 -1.58 -18.30
CA LEU A 401 -14.78 -0.29 -18.72
C LEU A 401 -14.34 0.84 -17.76
N ARG A 402 -14.35 0.59 -16.46
CA ARG A 402 -13.91 1.59 -15.46
C ARG A 402 -12.41 1.93 -15.55
N ASN A 403 -11.60 0.99 -15.99
CA ASN A 403 -10.15 1.22 -16.16
C ASN A 403 -9.79 1.88 -17.50
N LYS A 404 -10.80 2.11 -18.40
CA LYS A 404 -10.63 2.81 -19.68
C LYS A 404 -11.15 4.25 -19.66
N HIS A 405 -11.82 4.64 -18.59
CA HIS A 405 -12.29 5.99 -18.28
C HIS A 405 -11.66 6.44 -16.96
#